data_a0a5a92fd954fde8ce02e09fb9cda30b
#
_entry.id   a0a5a92fd954fde8ce02e09fb9cda30b
#
_cell.length_a   1.000
_cell.length_b   1.000
_cell.length_c   1.000
_cell.angle_alpha   90.00
_cell.angle_beta   90.00
_cell.angle_gamma   90.00
#
_symmetry.space_group_name_H-M   'P 1'
#
loop_
_entity.id
_entity.type
_entity.pdbx_description
1 polymer ?
#
loop_
_entity_poly.entity_id
_entity_poly.type
_entity_poly.pdbx_seq_one_letter_code
_entity_poly.pdbx_strand_id
1 'polypeptide(L)'
;MLWTSTACPAPRATPRLWWTDAAGRHPPALCGAGKPLCYLLDEARLRRNGEILLGVQQRTGCKILLAQKAFSNYDLYPVLAPYLAGTEASGLYESRLGREELPEKENHVFCAAYRADQFEELLQYADHIVFNSPHQLAKFGPAAKAAGKSVGLRVNPEYSTQEGHEIYDPCAPGSRLGTTRAQWDAAAALHPDLPDLLDGLHFHTLCEQ
;
A
#
# COMPACT_ATOMS: atom_id res chain seq x y z
N MET A 1 7.58 -28.75 13.19
CA MET A 1 6.21 -29.02 12.74
C MET A 1 6.15 -28.68 11.26
N LEU A 2 6.10 -29.71 10.44
CA LEU A 2 6.05 -29.62 8.98
C LEU A 2 4.60 -29.28 8.57
N TRP A 3 4.43 -28.13 7.94
CA TRP A 3 3.18 -27.82 7.23
C TRP A 3 3.25 -28.46 5.85
N THR A 4 2.49 -29.52 5.66
CA THR A 4 2.27 -30.11 4.34
C THR A 4 1.25 -29.27 3.58
N SER A 5 1.64 -28.82 2.40
CA SER A 5 0.78 -28.19 1.39
C SER A 5 -0.39 -29.10 1.05
N THR A 6 -1.58 -28.75 1.50
CA THR A 6 -2.81 -29.29 0.96
C THR A 6 -3.45 -28.26 0.04
N ALA A 7 -3.89 -28.74 -1.11
CA ALA A 7 -4.46 -28.05 -2.24
C ALA A 7 -5.37 -26.86 -1.87
N CYS A 8 -5.23 -25.81 -2.66
CA CYS A 8 -6.14 -24.66 -2.69
C CYS A 8 -7.59 -25.15 -2.72
N PRO A 9 -8.43 -24.83 -1.75
CA PRO A 9 -9.84 -25.19 -1.83
C PRO A 9 -10.47 -24.46 -3.00
N ALA A 10 -11.32 -25.17 -3.74
CA ALA A 10 -12.15 -24.61 -4.79
C ALA A 10 -12.86 -23.33 -4.34
N PRO A 11 -13.12 -22.37 -5.25
CA PRO A 11 -13.76 -21.12 -4.90
C PRO A 11 -15.04 -21.40 -4.12
N ARG A 12 -15.08 -20.97 -2.88
CA ARG A 12 -16.30 -21.03 -2.07
C ARG A 12 -17.33 -20.14 -2.77
N ALA A 13 -18.41 -20.74 -3.24
CA ALA A 13 -19.61 -20.01 -3.55
C ALA A 13 -20.15 -19.43 -2.23
N THR A 14 -19.59 -18.30 -1.81
CA THR A 14 -20.15 -17.54 -0.69
C THR A 14 -21.45 -16.91 -1.15
N PRO A 15 -22.54 -17.03 -0.38
CA PRO A 15 -23.72 -16.27 -0.66
C PRO A 15 -23.36 -14.80 -0.58
N ARG A 16 -23.37 -14.11 -1.71
CA ARG A 16 -23.17 -12.66 -1.78
C ARG A 16 -24.36 -11.99 -1.10
N LEU A 17 -24.22 -11.67 0.16
CA LEU A 17 -25.15 -10.81 0.89
C LEU A 17 -24.81 -9.35 0.65
N TRP A 18 -25.05 -8.89 -0.57
CA TRP A 18 -24.86 -7.50 -0.99
C TRP A 18 -26.20 -6.79 -0.95
N TRP A 19 -26.37 -5.86 -0.04
CA TRP A 19 -27.67 -5.25 0.17
C TRP A 19 -27.64 -3.73 0.23
N THR A 20 -27.97 -3.12 -0.87
CA THR A 20 -28.89 -1.99 -0.90
C THR A 20 -29.92 -2.28 -1.97
N ASP A 21 -31.20 -1.99 -1.71
CA ASP A 21 -32.18 -1.91 -2.78
C ASP A 21 -31.84 -0.71 -3.69
N ALA A 22 -32.44 -0.64 -4.88
CA ALA A 22 -32.20 0.43 -5.84
C ALA A 22 -32.50 1.85 -5.29
N ALA A 23 -33.08 1.96 -4.10
CA ALA A 23 -33.35 3.19 -3.37
C ALA A 23 -32.36 3.45 -2.22
N GLY A 24 -31.28 2.63 -2.08
CA GLY A 24 -30.27 2.80 -1.04
C GLY A 24 -30.74 2.42 0.37
N ARG A 25 -31.79 1.63 0.51
CA ARG A 25 -32.36 1.22 1.80
C ARG A 25 -31.78 -0.12 2.25
N HIS A 26 -31.37 -0.17 3.52
CA HIS A 26 -30.93 -1.42 4.16
C HIS A 26 -32.13 -2.30 4.49
N PRO A 27 -32.09 -3.60 4.23
CA PRO A 27 -33.18 -4.47 4.64
C PRO A 27 -33.26 -4.51 6.17
N PRO A 28 -34.45 -4.32 6.75
CA PRO A 28 -34.65 -4.36 8.19
C PRO A 28 -34.24 -5.68 8.86
N ALA A 29 -34.07 -6.72 8.08
CA ALA A 29 -33.78 -8.08 8.56
C ALA A 29 -32.36 -8.33 9.01
N LEU A 30 -31.38 -7.43 8.71
CA LEU A 30 -29.99 -7.65 9.14
C LEU A 30 -29.71 -7.22 10.58
N CYS A 31 -30.55 -6.34 11.15
CA CYS A 31 -30.42 -5.82 12.52
C CYS A 31 -31.47 -6.41 13.49
N GLY A 32 -32.02 -7.59 13.23
CA GLY A 32 -32.97 -8.24 14.12
C GLY A 32 -32.32 -8.71 15.45
N ALA A 33 -33.11 -8.66 16.52
CA ALA A 33 -32.68 -9.09 17.84
C ALA A 33 -32.01 -10.48 17.81
N GLY A 34 -30.80 -10.59 18.35
CA GLY A 34 -30.03 -11.84 18.44
C GLY A 34 -29.04 -12.13 17.32
N LYS A 35 -28.85 -11.23 16.32
CA LYS A 35 -27.78 -11.37 15.33
C LYS A 35 -26.51 -10.65 15.77
N PRO A 36 -25.30 -11.19 15.47
CA PRO A 36 -24.05 -10.54 15.81
C PRO A 36 -23.93 -9.18 15.09
N LEU A 37 -23.25 -8.25 15.71
CA LEU A 37 -22.86 -6.99 15.08
C LEU A 37 -22.05 -7.31 13.80
N CYS A 38 -22.33 -6.61 12.70
CA CYS A 38 -21.62 -6.78 11.43
C CYS A 38 -21.22 -5.41 10.86
N TYR A 39 -20.13 -5.41 10.08
CA TYR A 39 -19.80 -4.28 9.22
C TYR A 39 -20.59 -4.39 7.93
N LEU A 40 -21.24 -3.29 7.54
CA LEU A 40 -21.94 -3.20 6.28
C LEU A 40 -21.11 -2.37 5.29
N LEU A 41 -20.81 -2.96 4.14
CA LEU A 41 -20.11 -2.30 3.05
C LEU A 41 -21.12 -1.98 1.93
N ASP A 42 -21.20 -0.68 1.58
CA ASP A 42 -22.05 -0.19 0.50
C ASP A 42 -21.25 -0.16 -0.81
N GLU A 43 -21.44 -1.19 -1.64
CA GLU A 43 -20.73 -1.31 -2.91
C GLU A 43 -21.04 -0.14 -3.87
N ALA A 44 -22.27 0.38 -3.87
CA ALA A 44 -22.65 1.47 -4.77
C ALA A 44 -21.88 2.76 -4.42
N ARG A 45 -21.69 3.04 -3.13
CA ARG A 45 -20.87 4.16 -2.67
C ARG A 45 -19.39 3.93 -2.97
N LEU A 46 -18.90 2.70 -2.80
CA LEU A 46 -17.53 2.35 -3.12
C LEU A 46 -17.22 2.59 -4.61
N ARG A 47 -18.10 2.16 -5.50
CA ARG A 47 -17.99 2.42 -6.95
C ARG A 47 -18.02 3.92 -7.27
N ARG A 48 -18.94 4.67 -6.68
CA ARG A 48 -19.00 6.12 -6.87
C ARG A 48 -17.71 6.83 -6.43
N ASN A 49 -17.14 6.43 -5.30
CA ASN A 49 -15.84 6.94 -4.85
C ASN A 49 -14.73 6.55 -5.85
N GLY A 50 -14.76 5.33 -6.36
CA GLY A 50 -13.84 4.86 -7.39
C GLY A 50 -13.92 5.70 -8.67
N GLU A 51 -15.12 6.04 -9.15
CA GLU A 51 -15.34 6.91 -10.31
C GLU A 51 -14.72 8.31 -10.11
N ILE A 52 -14.84 8.88 -8.92
CA ILE A 52 -14.22 10.16 -8.58
C ILE A 52 -12.70 10.06 -8.68
N LEU A 53 -12.10 9.02 -8.08
CA LEU A 53 -10.65 8.79 -8.10
C LEU A 53 -10.14 8.55 -9.53
N LEU A 54 -10.85 7.75 -10.31
CA LEU A 54 -10.54 7.55 -11.73
C LEU A 54 -10.56 8.86 -12.53
N GLY A 55 -11.58 9.69 -12.28
CA GLY A 55 -11.68 11.03 -12.89
C GLY A 55 -10.49 11.93 -12.53
N VAL A 56 -9.95 11.84 -11.31
CA VAL A 56 -8.72 12.54 -10.92
C VAL A 56 -7.52 12.02 -11.73
N GLN A 57 -7.31 10.72 -11.78
CA GLN A 57 -6.23 10.11 -12.55
C GLN A 57 -6.25 10.54 -14.03
N GLN A 58 -7.43 10.50 -14.64
CA GLN A 58 -7.61 10.90 -16.05
C GLN A 58 -7.27 12.38 -16.32
N ARG A 59 -7.58 13.27 -15.38
CA ARG A 59 -7.31 14.72 -15.54
C ARG A 59 -5.86 15.10 -15.26
N THR A 60 -5.20 14.38 -14.36
CA THR A 60 -3.87 14.77 -13.86
C THR A 60 -2.74 13.90 -14.36
N GLY A 61 -3.06 12.70 -14.87
CA GLY A 61 -2.06 11.69 -15.22
C GLY A 61 -1.43 10.98 -14.00
N CYS A 62 -1.86 11.31 -12.76
CA CYS A 62 -1.36 10.61 -11.58
C CYS A 62 -1.94 9.19 -11.50
N LYS A 63 -1.28 8.32 -10.76
CA LYS A 63 -1.77 6.99 -10.39
C LYS A 63 -2.25 7.00 -8.94
N ILE A 64 -3.43 6.48 -8.69
CA ILE A 64 -3.97 6.33 -7.34
C ILE A 64 -3.96 4.85 -6.97
N LEU A 65 -3.38 4.53 -5.83
CA LEU A 65 -3.21 3.17 -5.32
C LEU A 65 -4.12 2.92 -4.13
N LEU A 66 -4.52 1.66 -3.94
CA LEU A 66 -5.21 1.21 -2.75
C LEU A 66 -4.19 0.99 -1.62
N ALA A 67 -4.27 1.78 -0.56
CA ALA A 67 -3.48 1.55 0.65
C ALA A 67 -4.09 0.39 1.45
N GLN A 68 -3.48 -0.79 1.36
CA GLN A 68 -4.01 -2.03 1.96
C GLN A 68 -4.08 -1.96 3.47
N LYS A 69 -3.16 -1.25 4.13
CA LYS A 69 -3.22 -1.02 5.59
C LYS A 69 -4.51 -0.32 6.05
N ALA A 70 -5.13 0.49 5.17
CA ALA A 70 -6.38 1.18 5.46
C ALA A 70 -7.61 0.38 5.02
N PHE A 71 -7.48 -0.41 3.96
CA PHE A 71 -8.57 -1.21 3.42
C PHE A 71 -8.03 -2.48 2.77
N SER A 72 -8.13 -3.60 3.49
CA SER A 72 -7.67 -4.92 3.04
C SER A 72 -8.81 -5.95 2.90
N ASN A 73 -10.04 -5.48 2.68
CA ASN A 73 -11.14 -6.38 2.36
C ASN A 73 -11.02 -6.84 0.89
N TYR A 74 -10.25 -7.91 0.70
CA TYR A 74 -9.88 -8.42 -0.62
C TYR A 74 -11.08 -8.89 -1.46
N ASP A 75 -12.19 -9.31 -0.86
CA ASP A 75 -13.42 -9.63 -1.60
C ASP A 75 -13.93 -8.46 -2.46
N LEU A 76 -13.55 -7.22 -2.10
CA LEU A 76 -13.93 -6.01 -2.82
C LEU A 76 -12.84 -5.47 -3.76
N TYR A 77 -11.68 -6.11 -3.83
CA TYR A 77 -10.62 -5.69 -4.76
C TYR A 77 -11.08 -5.74 -6.23
N PRO A 78 -11.82 -6.75 -6.69
CA PRO A 78 -12.38 -6.74 -8.05
C PRO A 78 -13.32 -5.57 -8.33
N VAL A 79 -14.01 -5.05 -7.29
CA VAL A 79 -14.87 -3.87 -7.41
C VAL A 79 -14.05 -2.60 -7.61
N LEU A 80 -12.88 -2.51 -6.97
CA LEU A 80 -11.97 -1.36 -7.01
C LEU A 80 -11.02 -1.39 -8.22
N ALA A 81 -10.71 -2.57 -8.73
CA ALA A 81 -9.76 -2.76 -9.83
C ALA A 81 -9.98 -1.86 -11.06
N PRO A 82 -11.22 -1.58 -11.52
CA PRO A 82 -11.44 -0.68 -12.66
C PRO A 82 -11.04 0.77 -12.41
N TYR A 83 -10.95 1.19 -11.15
CA TYR A 83 -10.81 2.59 -10.77
C TYR A 83 -9.40 2.96 -10.31
N LEU A 84 -8.62 1.99 -9.86
CA LEU A 84 -7.30 2.23 -9.25
C LEU A 84 -6.17 1.67 -10.11
N ALA A 85 -5.00 2.30 -10.02
CA ALA A 85 -3.82 1.88 -10.77
C ALA A 85 -3.15 0.63 -10.16
N GLY A 86 -3.33 0.43 -8.85
CA GLY A 86 -2.70 -0.69 -8.16
C GLY A 86 -2.93 -0.65 -6.65
N THR A 87 -2.04 -1.33 -5.93
CA THR A 87 -2.03 -1.42 -4.46
C THR A 87 -0.77 -0.82 -3.87
N GLU A 88 -0.87 -0.33 -2.64
CA GLU A 88 0.26 0.01 -1.78
C GLU A 88 0.29 -0.93 -0.58
N ALA A 89 1.44 -1.52 -0.31
CA ALA A 89 1.67 -2.50 0.71
C ALA A 89 2.70 -2.01 1.74
N SER A 90 2.46 -2.31 3.01
CA SER A 90 3.38 -1.98 4.11
C SER A 90 4.39 -3.11 4.40
N GLY A 91 4.36 -4.20 3.63
CA GLY A 91 5.26 -5.33 3.79
C GLY A 91 4.89 -6.54 2.93
N LEU A 92 5.58 -7.66 3.17
CA LEU A 92 5.50 -8.87 2.35
C LEU A 92 4.06 -9.40 2.17
N TYR A 93 3.30 -9.54 3.26
CA TYR A 93 2.00 -10.20 3.18
C TYR A 93 0.95 -9.35 2.47
N GLU A 94 0.97 -8.03 2.65
CA GLU A 94 0.11 -7.13 1.88
C GLU A 94 0.54 -7.10 0.40
N SER A 95 1.86 -7.11 0.12
CA SER A 95 2.37 -7.18 -1.25
C SER A 95 1.92 -8.46 -1.97
N ARG A 96 2.01 -9.58 -1.27
CA ARG A 96 1.51 -10.85 -1.77
C ARG A 96 0.01 -10.81 -2.04
N LEU A 97 -0.79 -10.30 -1.07
CA LEU A 97 -2.23 -10.15 -1.23
C LEU A 97 -2.57 -9.28 -2.45
N GLY A 98 -1.91 -8.12 -2.59
CA GLY A 98 -2.12 -7.24 -3.74
C GLY A 98 -1.83 -7.93 -5.08
N ARG A 99 -0.76 -8.71 -5.16
CA ARG A 99 -0.40 -9.46 -6.37
C ARG A 99 -1.37 -10.61 -6.66
N GLU A 100 -1.80 -11.35 -5.64
CA GLU A 100 -2.73 -12.48 -5.81
C GLU A 100 -4.13 -12.01 -6.23
N GLU A 101 -4.62 -10.90 -5.67
CA GLU A 101 -5.98 -10.40 -5.94
C GLU A 101 -6.08 -9.45 -7.14
N LEU A 102 -4.99 -8.74 -7.47
CA LEU A 102 -4.91 -7.79 -8.58
C LEU A 102 -3.64 -8.01 -9.42
N PRO A 103 -3.48 -9.18 -10.07
CA PRO A 103 -2.23 -9.58 -10.75
C PRO A 103 -1.80 -8.63 -11.87
N GLU A 104 -2.76 -7.98 -12.53
CA GLU A 104 -2.52 -7.07 -13.66
C GLU A 104 -2.28 -5.60 -13.24
N LYS A 105 -2.28 -5.34 -11.93
CA LYS A 105 -2.14 -3.98 -11.39
C LYS A 105 -0.76 -3.79 -10.75
N GLU A 106 -0.33 -2.53 -10.68
CA GLU A 106 0.93 -2.19 -10.01
C GLU A 106 0.86 -2.50 -8.52
N ASN A 107 1.95 -3.00 -7.98
CA ASN A 107 2.10 -3.31 -6.56
C ASN A 107 3.29 -2.54 -6.00
N HIS A 108 3.01 -1.48 -5.27
CA HIS A 108 3.99 -0.62 -4.63
C HIS A 108 4.19 -1.05 -3.18
N VAL A 109 5.44 -0.99 -2.70
CA VAL A 109 5.74 -1.38 -1.32
C VAL A 109 6.59 -0.31 -0.64
N PHE A 110 6.11 0.16 0.51
CA PHE A 110 6.91 0.93 1.45
C PHE A 110 6.90 0.24 2.82
N CYS A 111 8.06 -0.19 3.28
CA CYS A 111 8.25 -0.74 4.62
C CYS A 111 9.34 0.06 5.35
N ALA A 112 9.04 0.49 6.59
CA ALA A 112 10.01 1.23 7.39
C ALA A 112 11.28 0.41 7.68
N ALA A 113 11.17 -0.93 7.74
CA ALA A 113 12.29 -1.84 7.94
C ALA A 113 12.07 -3.17 7.20
N TYR A 114 12.76 -3.35 6.09
CA TYR A 114 12.75 -4.62 5.35
C TYR A 114 13.56 -5.69 6.08
N ARG A 115 13.00 -6.89 6.15
CA ARG A 115 13.67 -8.06 6.71
C ARG A 115 14.45 -8.78 5.61
N ALA A 116 15.70 -9.13 5.89
CA ALA A 116 16.56 -9.81 4.91
C ALA A 116 16.05 -11.19 4.51
N ASP A 117 15.43 -11.92 5.45
CA ASP A 117 14.86 -13.24 5.25
C ASP A 117 13.55 -13.24 4.43
N GLN A 118 12.97 -12.08 4.18
CA GLN A 118 11.72 -11.91 3.44
C GLN A 118 11.90 -11.15 2.11
N PHE A 119 13.06 -10.54 1.90
CA PHE A 119 13.23 -9.60 0.81
C PHE A 119 13.21 -10.27 -0.56
N GLU A 120 13.81 -11.44 -0.69
CA GLU A 120 13.78 -12.22 -1.95
C GLU A 120 12.35 -12.63 -2.34
N GLU A 121 11.55 -13.04 -1.35
CA GLU A 121 10.14 -13.36 -1.60
C GLU A 121 9.35 -12.09 -1.98
N LEU A 122 9.61 -10.95 -1.34
CA LEU A 122 8.99 -9.67 -1.66
C LEU A 122 9.21 -9.26 -3.11
N LEU A 123 10.40 -9.50 -3.65
CA LEU A 123 10.74 -9.20 -5.04
C LEU A 123 9.83 -9.93 -6.06
N GLN A 124 9.21 -11.04 -5.68
CA GLN A 124 8.30 -11.77 -6.58
C GLN A 124 6.97 -11.04 -6.75
N TYR A 125 6.57 -10.22 -5.78
CA TYR A 125 5.25 -9.58 -5.76
C TYR A 125 5.29 -8.09 -6.11
N ALA A 126 6.33 -7.38 -5.66
CA ALA A 126 6.45 -5.93 -5.81
C ALA A 126 6.88 -5.51 -7.23
N ASP A 127 6.37 -4.38 -7.71
CA ASP A 127 6.85 -3.69 -8.91
C ASP A 127 7.70 -2.46 -8.53
N HIS A 128 7.30 -1.75 -7.48
CA HIS A 128 7.98 -0.56 -6.96
C HIS A 128 8.30 -0.76 -5.48
N ILE A 129 9.55 -0.52 -5.11
CA ILE A 129 10.04 -0.71 -3.73
C ILE A 129 10.63 0.61 -3.23
N VAL A 130 10.07 1.13 -2.15
CA VAL A 130 10.55 2.37 -1.52
C VAL A 130 11.31 2.03 -0.25
N PHE A 131 12.57 2.45 -0.18
CA PHE A 131 13.41 2.28 1.00
C PHE A 131 13.29 3.48 1.97
N ASN A 132 13.35 3.19 3.25
CA ASN A 132 13.20 4.21 4.29
C ASN A 132 14.51 4.97 4.59
N SER A 133 15.64 4.40 4.25
CA SER A 133 16.96 4.97 4.57
C SER A 133 17.99 4.63 3.50
N PRO A 134 19.09 5.43 3.39
CA PRO A 134 20.20 5.11 2.52
C PRO A 134 20.87 3.77 2.85
N HIS A 135 20.88 3.37 4.12
CA HIS A 135 21.40 2.06 4.53
C HIS A 135 20.58 0.90 3.93
N GLN A 136 19.25 1.00 3.95
CA GLN A 136 18.40 0.00 3.30
C GLN A 136 18.59 0.03 1.77
N LEU A 137 18.68 1.21 1.16
CA LEU A 137 18.93 1.36 -0.27
C LEU A 137 20.25 0.69 -0.67
N ALA A 138 21.34 0.96 0.07
CA ALA A 138 22.64 0.32 -0.18
C ALA A 138 22.57 -1.21 -0.05
N LYS A 139 21.83 -1.69 0.96
CA LYS A 139 21.74 -3.13 1.27
C LYS A 139 20.88 -3.90 0.27
N PHE A 140 19.74 -3.37 -0.11
CA PHE A 140 18.70 -4.09 -0.85
C PHE A 140 18.48 -3.55 -2.28
N GLY A 141 18.87 -2.30 -2.54
CA GLY A 141 18.68 -1.65 -3.83
C GLY A 141 19.29 -2.40 -5.01
N PRO A 142 20.56 -2.89 -4.93
CA PRO A 142 21.16 -3.66 -6.00
C PRO A 142 20.35 -4.92 -6.38
N ALA A 143 19.83 -5.66 -5.38
CA ALA A 143 19.01 -6.83 -5.62
C ALA A 143 17.65 -6.48 -6.25
N ALA A 144 17.03 -5.38 -5.81
CA ALA A 144 15.79 -4.88 -6.40
C ALA A 144 15.99 -4.46 -7.87
N LYS A 145 17.06 -3.72 -8.17
CA LYS A 145 17.40 -3.35 -9.55
C LYS A 145 17.71 -4.56 -10.43
N ALA A 146 18.46 -5.53 -9.92
CA ALA A 146 18.76 -6.77 -10.63
C ALA A 146 17.50 -7.60 -10.95
N ALA A 147 16.48 -7.51 -10.09
CA ALA A 147 15.16 -8.11 -10.30
C ALA A 147 14.24 -7.22 -11.19
N GLY A 148 14.75 -6.14 -11.78
CA GLY A 148 13.98 -5.25 -12.67
C GLY A 148 12.94 -4.39 -11.96
N LYS A 149 13.08 -4.18 -10.63
CA LYS A 149 12.11 -3.38 -9.86
C LYS A 149 12.45 -1.90 -9.92
N SER A 150 11.41 -1.05 -9.87
CA SER A 150 11.59 0.37 -9.65
C SER A 150 11.92 0.62 -8.18
N VAL A 151 12.91 1.47 -7.93
CA VAL A 151 13.48 1.74 -6.62
C VAL A 151 13.27 3.20 -6.22
N GLY A 152 12.66 3.41 -5.07
CA GLY A 152 12.45 4.73 -4.50
C GLY A 152 13.11 4.90 -3.12
N LEU A 153 13.30 6.15 -2.72
CA LEU A 153 13.72 6.51 -1.37
C LEU A 153 12.66 7.40 -0.73
N ARG A 154 12.23 7.05 0.48
CA ARG A 154 11.43 7.96 1.29
C ARG A 154 12.31 9.06 1.86
N VAL A 155 11.96 10.30 1.53
CA VAL A 155 12.61 11.49 2.07
C VAL A 155 11.78 12.06 3.23
N ASN A 156 12.46 12.57 4.24
CA ASN A 156 11.89 13.40 5.28
C ASN A 156 12.31 14.84 5.00
N PRO A 157 11.41 15.71 4.54
CA PRO A 157 11.74 17.09 4.20
C PRO A 157 11.97 17.97 5.45
N GLU A 158 11.82 17.41 6.66
CA GLU A 158 11.91 18.14 7.93
C GLU A 158 10.91 19.32 7.98
N TYR A 159 9.84 19.18 7.22
CA TYR A 159 8.73 20.12 7.16
C TYR A 159 7.41 19.35 7.11
N SER A 160 6.44 19.77 7.88
CA SER A 160 5.11 19.19 7.94
C SER A 160 4.04 20.25 7.82
N THR A 161 2.91 19.88 7.21
CA THR A 161 1.67 20.67 7.22
C THR A 161 0.72 20.18 8.31
N GLN A 162 1.18 19.23 9.15
CA GLN A 162 0.37 18.69 10.23
C GLN A 162 0.00 19.78 11.24
N GLU A 163 -1.29 19.99 11.43
CA GLU A 163 -1.82 20.85 12.48
C GLU A 163 -2.28 19.98 13.68
N GLY A 164 -2.03 20.45 14.90
CA GLY A 164 -2.48 19.80 16.12
C GLY A 164 -1.42 18.90 16.77
N HIS A 165 -1.66 17.60 16.90
CA HIS A 165 -0.83 16.72 17.72
C HIS A 165 0.49 16.32 17.04
N GLU A 166 1.62 16.72 17.63
CA GLU A 166 2.98 16.36 17.17
C GLU A 166 3.20 14.84 17.01
N ILE A 167 2.48 14.03 17.77
CA ILE A 167 2.58 12.57 17.70
C ILE A 167 2.20 12.00 16.31
N TYR A 168 1.39 12.74 15.55
CA TYR A 168 0.98 12.35 14.20
C TYR A 168 1.83 13.00 13.11
N ASP A 169 2.77 13.88 13.48
CA ASP A 169 3.66 14.52 12.51
C ASP A 169 4.74 13.53 12.02
N PRO A 170 4.67 13.10 10.75
CA PRO A 170 5.64 12.16 10.21
C PRO A 170 7.03 12.77 10.00
N CYS A 171 7.15 14.11 10.06
CA CYS A 171 8.37 14.85 9.86
C CYS A 171 8.90 15.50 11.16
N ALA A 172 8.30 15.21 12.31
CA ALA A 172 8.74 15.73 13.60
C ALA A 172 10.20 15.40 13.90
N PRO A 173 10.89 16.24 14.69
CA PRO A 173 12.24 15.94 15.15
C PRO A 173 12.33 14.55 15.80
N GLY A 174 13.31 13.74 15.36
CA GLY A 174 13.45 12.35 15.84
C GLY A 174 12.54 11.33 15.15
N SER A 175 11.79 11.70 14.12
CA SER A 175 11.04 10.75 13.32
C SER A 175 11.96 9.70 12.71
N ARG A 176 11.56 8.43 12.81
CA ARG A 176 12.28 7.30 12.20
C ARG A 176 11.91 7.09 10.71
N LEU A 177 11.01 7.90 10.17
CA LEU A 177 10.44 7.72 8.84
C LEU A 177 11.06 8.68 7.85
N GLY A 178 11.66 8.10 6.81
CA GLY A 178 12.30 8.85 5.73
C GLY A 178 13.71 9.32 6.04
N THR A 179 14.40 9.72 5.01
CA THR A 179 15.79 10.16 5.00
C THR A 179 15.84 11.68 4.99
N THR A 180 16.50 12.30 5.96
CA THR A 180 16.76 13.74 5.94
C THR A 180 17.83 14.11 4.93
N ARG A 181 17.90 15.38 4.55
CA ARG A 181 18.94 15.87 3.63
C ARG A 181 20.35 15.58 4.14
N ALA A 182 20.61 15.82 5.43
CA ALA A 182 21.91 15.57 6.05
C ALA A 182 22.29 14.08 6.01
N GLN A 183 21.32 13.17 6.27
CA GLN A 183 21.57 11.72 6.19
C GLN A 183 21.87 11.27 4.74
N TRP A 184 21.18 11.86 3.77
CA TRP A 184 21.45 11.57 2.36
C TRP A 184 22.84 12.04 1.93
N ASP A 185 23.21 13.28 2.23
CA ASP A 185 24.50 13.85 1.86
C ASP A 185 25.67 13.05 2.46
N ALA A 186 25.55 12.66 3.73
CA ALA A 186 26.53 11.81 4.40
C ALA A 186 26.65 10.42 3.74
N ALA A 187 25.52 9.81 3.37
CA ALA A 187 25.51 8.49 2.74
C ALA A 187 26.05 8.53 1.31
N ALA A 188 25.67 9.53 0.51
CA ALA A 188 26.14 9.71 -0.86
C ALA A 188 27.65 10.01 -0.93
N ALA A 189 28.21 10.69 0.08
CA ALA A 189 29.66 10.89 0.20
C ALA A 189 30.42 9.58 0.41
N LEU A 190 29.81 8.61 1.12
CA LEU A 190 30.41 7.29 1.38
C LEU A 190 30.13 6.28 0.26
N HIS A 191 29.01 6.43 -0.42
CA HIS A 191 28.51 5.54 -1.47
C HIS A 191 28.06 6.38 -2.67
N PRO A 192 28.98 6.80 -3.55
CA PRO A 192 28.67 7.68 -4.68
C PRO A 192 27.72 7.07 -5.72
N ASP A 193 27.55 5.77 -5.71
CA ASP A 193 26.66 4.97 -6.58
C ASP A 193 25.20 4.93 -6.12
N LEU A 194 24.90 5.37 -4.90
CA LEU A 194 23.52 5.34 -4.38
C LEU A 194 22.50 6.11 -5.24
N PRO A 195 22.82 7.30 -5.78
CA PRO A 195 21.91 8.02 -6.65
C PRO A 195 21.49 7.23 -7.89
N ASP A 196 22.39 6.42 -8.45
CA ASP A 196 22.16 5.64 -9.66
C ASP A 196 21.16 4.50 -9.46
N LEU A 197 20.90 4.13 -8.22
CA LEU A 197 19.88 3.13 -7.88
C LEU A 197 18.46 3.70 -7.88
N LEU A 198 18.29 5.03 -7.79
CA LEU A 198 16.99 5.65 -7.59
C LEU A 198 16.26 5.93 -8.90
N ASP A 199 15.00 5.48 -8.97
CA ASP A 199 14.04 5.85 -10.01
C ASP A 199 13.05 6.92 -9.50
N GLY A 200 12.91 7.12 -8.19
CA GLY A 200 11.97 8.08 -7.65
C GLY A 200 12.12 8.39 -6.16
N LEU A 201 11.35 9.37 -5.72
CA LEU A 201 11.29 9.80 -4.33
C LEU A 201 9.88 9.65 -3.80
N HIS A 202 9.77 9.28 -2.54
CA HIS A 202 8.54 9.20 -1.77
C HIS A 202 8.61 10.15 -0.57
N PHE A 203 7.52 10.84 -0.28
CA PHE A 203 7.42 11.65 0.93
C PHE A 203 6.01 11.60 1.51
N HIS A 204 5.90 11.91 2.80
CA HIS A 204 4.65 11.94 3.55
C HIS A 204 4.79 13.02 4.62
N THR A 205 4.09 14.14 4.46
CA THR A 205 4.29 15.36 5.25
C THR A 205 3.13 15.67 6.19
N LEU A 206 2.09 14.85 6.18
CA LEU A 206 0.92 15.00 7.04
C LEU A 206 0.28 13.64 7.29
N CYS A 207 -0.60 13.56 8.28
CA CYS A 207 -1.39 12.37 8.60
C CYS A 207 -2.83 12.77 8.89
N GLU A 208 -3.79 12.14 8.20
CA GLU A 208 -5.23 12.32 8.42
C GLU A 208 -5.75 13.78 8.29
N GLN A 209 -5.29 14.50 7.29
CA GLN A 209 -5.77 15.86 6.95
C GLN A 209 -6.25 15.96 5.50
#